data_98149be12242206176cfd51adfb84615
#
_entry.id   98149be12242206176cfd51adfb84615
#
_cell.length_a   1.000
_cell.length_b   1.000
_cell.length_c   1.000
_cell.angle_alpha   90.00
_cell.angle_beta   90.00
_cell.angle_gamma   90.00
#
_symmetry.space_group_name_H-M   'P 1'
#
loop_
_entity.id
_entity.type
_entity.pdbx_description
1 polymer ?
#
loop_
_entity_poly.entity_id
_entity_poly.type
_entity_poly.pdbx_seq_one_letter_code
_entity_poly.pdbx_strand_id
1 'polypeptide(L)'
;LIYMSDYGSIHVQAGAYGDERRYLLRVPAPIVMPLVLGWGVMAVVVCITPLMLASERYVLGGVGVVLSLGLLWQLPVRLHRLSRRWLVKVPAGWVVHDDVVLSENLLVKTYDVVSMQLALEGSEAIDLTGMTRGVPIEVQLREMTDVRLTPLAAKLLKTVDALHVKAFLVAPTRPTSLLNP
;
A
#
# COMPACT_ATOMS: atom_id res chain seq x y z
N LEU A 1 -13.12 5.15 -5.61
CA LEU A 1 -12.86 6.57 -5.28
C LEU A 1 -11.60 6.74 -4.42
N ILE A 2 -11.43 5.99 -3.32
CA ILE A 2 -10.27 6.09 -2.40
C ILE A 2 -8.92 5.88 -3.11
N TYR A 3 -8.89 5.12 -4.20
CA TYR A 3 -7.68 4.84 -5.00
C TYR A 3 -7.45 5.84 -6.14
N MET A 4 -8.30 6.82 -6.33
CA MET A 4 -8.01 7.95 -7.22
C MET A 4 -6.93 8.83 -6.59
N SER A 5 -5.91 9.16 -7.37
CA SER A 5 -4.73 9.90 -6.89
C SER A 5 -5.06 11.21 -6.19
N ASP A 6 -6.09 11.90 -6.67
CA ASP A 6 -6.50 13.21 -6.14
C ASP A 6 -7.24 13.08 -4.82
N TYR A 7 -8.27 12.23 -4.79
CA TYR A 7 -9.04 11.98 -3.58
C TYR A 7 -8.17 11.37 -2.48
N GLY A 8 -7.35 10.38 -2.84
CA GLY A 8 -6.46 9.71 -1.89
C GLY A 8 -5.43 10.68 -1.28
N SER A 9 -4.83 11.57 -2.10
CA SER A 9 -3.85 12.55 -1.60
C SER A 9 -4.48 13.60 -0.69
N ILE A 10 -5.67 14.10 -1.02
CA ILE A 10 -6.42 15.03 -0.16
C ILE A 10 -6.78 14.38 1.17
N HIS A 11 -7.29 13.14 1.12
CA HIS A 11 -7.68 12.41 2.32
C HIS A 11 -6.49 12.13 3.25
N VAL A 12 -5.35 11.74 2.69
CA VAL A 12 -4.13 11.47 3.45
C VAL A 12 -3.56 12.75 4.05
N GLN A 13 -3.58 13.87 3.29
CA GLN A 13 -3.12 15.17 3.77
C GLN A 13 -4.05 15.78 4.82
N ALA A 14 -5.36 15.55 4.75
CA ALA A 14 -6.31 16.03 5.74
C ALA A 14 -6.05 15.49 7.17
N GLY A 15 -5.37 14.34 7.27
CA GLY A 15 -4.93 13.78 8.55
C GLY A 15 -3.53 14.22 8.99
N ALA A 16 -2.86 15.11 8.24
CA ALA A 16 -1.51 15.59 8.59
C ALA A 16 -1.57 16.56 9.78
N TYR A 17 -0.55 16.51 10.63
CA TYR A 17 -0.44 17.36 11.81
C TYR A 17 0.72 18.35 11.64
N GLY A 18 0.46 19.64 11.85
CA GLY A 18 1.47 20.69 11.72
C GLY A 18 2.05 20.78 10.29
N ASP A 19 3.39 20.81 10.19
CA ASP A 19 4.12 20.94 8.92
C ASP A 19 4.35 19.62 8.18
N GLU A 20 3.61 18.57 8.53
CA GLU A 20 3.72 17.27 7.86
C GLU A 20 3.16 17.33 6.44
N ARG A 21 3.91 16.77 5.50
CA ARG A 21 3.43 16.50 4.14
C ARG A 21 3.37 15.01 3.91
N ARG A 22 2.18 14.52 3.54
CA ARG A 22 1.93 13.10 3.31
C ARG A 22 1.75 12.82 1.83
N TYR A 23 2.49 11.86 1.33
CA TYR A 23 2.44 11.41 -0.06
C TYR A 23 1.91 9.98 -0.10
N LEU A 24 0.75 9.78 -0.72
CA LEU A 24 0.13 8.47 -0.85
C LEU A 24 1.01 7.57 -1.75
N LEU A 25 1.31 6.37 -1.28
CA LEU A 25 2.02 5.35 -2.06
C LEU A 25 1.04 4.56 -2.92
N ARG A 26 1.53 4.09 -4.07
CA ARG A 26 0.75 3.25 -4.99
C ARG A 26 0.49 1.88 -4.40
N VAL A 27 -0.65 1.30 -4.72
CA VAL A 27 -1.02 -0.04 -4.26
C VAL A 27 -0.19 -1.09 -5.02
N PRO A 28 0.36 -2.12 -4.33
CA PRO A 28 1.09 -3.21 -4.96
C PRO A 28 0.25 -3.94 -6.01
N ALA A 29 0.81 -4.14 -7.21
CA ALA A 29 0.10 -4.79 -8.31
C ALA A 29 -0.40 -6.21 -7.96
N PRO A 30 0.34 -7.06 -7.23
CA PRO A 30 -0.13 -8.40 -6.86
C PRO A 30 -1.38 -8.40 -5.97
N ILE A 31 -1.66 -7.29 -5.27
CA ILE A 31 -2.79 -7.20 -4.35
C ILE A 31 -4.04 -6.64 -5.04
N VAL A 32 -3.87 -5.81 -6.07
CA VAL A 32 -4.99 -5.17 -6.77
C VAL A 32 -5.93 -6.21 -7.39
N MET A 33 -5.38 -7.22 -8.07
CA MET A 33 -6.18 -8.20 -8.80
C MET A 33 -7.07 -9.06 -7.88
N PRO A 34 -6.54 -9.74 -6.84
CA PRO A 34 -7.38 -10.48 -5.91
C PRO A 34 -8.39 -9.60 -5.16
N LEU A 35 -8.07 -8.33 -4.95
CA LEU A 35 -8.98 -7.39 -4.32
C LEU A 35 -10.16 -7.05 -5.21
N VAL A 36 -9.92 -6.75 -6.49
CA VAL A 36 -10.98 -6.47 -7.48
C VAL A 36 -11.87 -7.69 -7.67
N LEU A 37 -11.28 -8.89 -7.79
CA LEU A 37 -12.02 -10.14 -7.86
C LEU A 37 -12.87 -10.39 -6.61
N GLY A 38 -12.30 -10.17 -5.42
CA GLY A 38 -13.02 -10.31 -4.15
C GLY A 38 -14.23 -9.37 -4.07
N TRP A 39 -14.08 -8.14 -4.53
CA TRP A 39 -15.18 -7.17 -4.64
C TRP A 39 -16.25 -7.62 -5.65
N GLY A 40 -15.84 -8.13 -6.81
CA GLY A 40 -16.76 -8.66 -7.82
C GLY A 40 -17.57 -9.84 -7.27
N VAL A 41 -16.91 -10.79 -6.63
CA VAL A 41 -17.57 -11.94 -5.98
C VAL A 41 -18.52 -11.47 -4.90
N MET A 42 -18.11 -10.54 -4.03
CA MET A 42 -18.97 -9.98 -2.98
C MET A 42 -20.22 -9.34 -3.58
N ALA A 43 -20.08 -8.52 -4.63
CA ALA A 43 -21.21 -7.87 -5.27
C ALA A 43 -22.21 -8.89 -5.85
N VAL A 44 -21.72 -9.93 -6.51
CA VAL A 44 -22.55 -11.00 -7.07
C VAL A 44 -23.27 -11.75 -5.95
N VAL A 45 -22.57 -12.16 -4.89
CA VAL A 45 -23.16 -12.92 -3.78
C VAL A 45 -24.21 -12.08 -3.06
N VAL A 46 -23.95 -10.81 -2.76
CA VAL A 46 -24.91 -9.90 -2.11
C VAL A 46 -26.16 -9.69 -2.95
N CYS A 47 -26.02 -9.61 -4.29
CA CYS A 47 -27.19 -9.45 -5.18
C CYS A 47 -28.00 -10.74 -5.34
N ILE A 48 -27.33 -11.89 -5.43
CA ILE A 48 -28.01 -13.19 -5.69
C ILE A 48 -28.66 -13.75 -4.42
N THR A 49 -28.07 -13.52 -3.24
CA THR A 49 -28.58 -14.07 -1.97
C THR A 49 -30.07 -13.78 -1.71
N PRO A 50 -30.54 -12.52 -1.80
CA PRO A 50 -31.95 -12.23 -1.58
C PRO A 50 -32.88 -12.88 -2.62
N LEU A 51 -32.42 -13.01 -3.87
CA LEU A 51 -33.17 -13.69 -4.94
C LEU A 51 -33.35 -15.19 -4.65
N MET A 52 -32.27 -15.83 -4.11
CA MET A 52 -32.34 -17.24 -3.71
C MET A 52 -33.34 -17.46 -2.55
N LEU A 53 -33.30 -16.55 -1.56
CA LEU A 53 -34.26 -16.60 -0.44
C LEU A 53 -35.72 -16.38 -0.90
N ALA A 54 -35.93 -15.41 -1.78
CA ALA A 54 -37.24 -15.12 -2.35
C ALA A 54 -37.80 -16.28 -3.22
N SER A 55 -36.89 -17.08 -3.81
CA SER A 55 -37.22 -18.27 -4.58
C SER A 55 -37.36 -19.54 -3.72
N GLU A 56 -37.47 -19.39 -2.40
CA GLU A 56 -37.60 -20.48 -1.42
C GLU A 56 -36.42 -21.46 -1.38
N ARG A 57 -35.30 -21.10 -1.99
CA ARG A 57 -34.05 -21.89 -1.99
C ARG A 57 -33.25 -21.58 -0.71
N TYR A 58 -33.80 -21.90 0.45
CA TYR A 58 -33.30 -21.49 1.77
C TYR A 58 -31.88 -21.97 2.05
N VAL A 59 -31.46 -23.16 1.57
CA VAL A 59 -30.11 -23.68 1.76
C VAL A 59 -29.08 -22.81 1.01
N LEU A 60 -29.36 -22.52 -0.26
CA LEU A 60 -28.44 -21.68 -1.09
C LEU A 60 -28.45 -20.23 -0.58
N GLY A 61 -29.60 -19.71 -0.21
CA GLY A 61 -29.76 -18.40 0.41
C GLY A 61 -28.98 -18.30 1.72
N GLY A 62 -29.06 -19.32 2.58
CA GLY A 62 -28.33 -19.37 3.85
C GLY A 62 -26.80 -19.37 3.64
N VAL A 63 -26.30 -20.18 2.72
CA VAL A 63 -24.88 -20.15 2.32
C VAL A 63 -24.48 -18.78 1.80
N GLY A 64 -25.30 -18.15 0.96
CA GLY A 64 -25.08 -16.80 0.45
C GLY A 64 -24.99 -15.75 1.56
N VAL A 65 -25.86 -15.83 2.59
CA VAL A 65 -25.78 -14.93 3.75
C VAL A 65 -24.46 -15.07 4.49
N VAL A 66 -24.03 -16.31 4.79
CA VAL A 66 -22.78 -16.56 5.50
C VAL A 66 -21.57 -16.04 4.69
N LEU A 67 -21.54 -16.32 3.38
CA LEU A 67 -20.49 -15.81 2.49
C LEU A 67 -20.49 -14.28 2.41
N SER A 68 -21.68 -13.65 2.29
CA SER A 68 -21.80 -12.19 2.28
C SER A 68 -21.24 -11.56 3.54
N LEU A 69 -21.62 -12.08 4.70
CA LEU A 69 -21.13 -11.58 5.99
C LEU A 69 -19.63 -11.77 6.14
N GLY A 70 -19.08 -12.92 5.74
CA GLY A 70 -17.64 -13.19 5.77
C GLY A 70 -16.86 -12.24 4.87
N LEU A 71 -17.33 -12.00 3.65
CA LEU A 71 -16.69 -11.08 2.71
C LEU A 71 -16.81 -9.62 3.17
N LEU A 72 -17.98 -9.20 3.68
CA LEU A 72 -18.18 -7.86 4.24
C LEU A 72 -17.30 -7.59 5.46
N TRP A 73 -16.98 -8.62 6.23
CA TRP A 73 -16.05 -8.50 7.35
C TRP A 73 -14.59 -8.39 6.88
N GLN A 74 -14.17 -9.26 5.95
CA GLN A 74 -12.77 -9.40 5.54
C GLN A 74 -12.28 -8.29 4.60
N LEU A 75 -13.10 -7.93 3.59
CA LEU A 75 -12.67 -7.00 2.53
C LEU A 75 -12.40 -5.58 3.04
N PRO A 76 -13.28 -4.94 3.83
CA PRO A 76 -13.03 -3.59 4.34
C PRO A 76 -11.76 -3.48 5.19
N VAL A 77 -11.49 -4.50 6.02
CA VAL A 77 -10.28 -4.52 6.87
C VAL A 77 -9.01 -4.55 6.02
N ARG A 78 -8.99 -5.38 4.97
CA ARG A 78 -7.84 -5.46 4.05
C ARG A 78 -7.68 -4.18 3.22
N LEU A 79 -8.78 -3.59 2.77
CA LEU A 79 -8.79 -2.31 2.07
C LEU A 79 -8.27 -1.17 2.94
N HIS A 80 -8.66 -1.15 4.20
CA HIS A 80 -8.19 -0.14 5.14
C HIS A 80 -6.68 -0.19 5.33
N ARG A 81 -6.09 -1.38 5.40
CA ARG A 81 -4.61 -1.52 5.45
C ARG A 81 -3.94 -0.95 4.21
N LEU A 82 -4.51 -1.15 3.02
CA LEU A 82 -3.97 -0.61 1.78
C LEU A 82 -4.08 0.91 1.67
N SER A 83 -5.06 1.52 2.30
CA SER A 83 -5.20 2.98 2.34
C SER A 83 -4.20 3.66 3.29
N ARG A 84 -3.51 2.90 4.14
CA ARG A 84 -2.54 3.38 5.11
C ARG A 84 -1.08 3.29 4.62
N ARG A 85 -0.86 3.40 3.32
CA ARG A 85 0.47 3.41 2.73
C ARG A 85 0.84 4.83 2.32
N TRP A 86 1.75 5.44 3.03
CA TRP A 86 2.20 6.80 2.75
C TRP A 86 3.67 7.03 3.08
N LEU A 87 4.26 7.95 2.35
CA LEU A 87 5.54 8.56 2.67
C LEU A 87 5.25 9.90 3.34
N VAL A 88 5.78 10.12 4.51
CA VAL A 88 5.56 11.35 5.30
C VAL A 88 6.85 12.13 5.38
N LYS A 89 6.80 13.40 4.99
CA LYS A 89 7.87 14.36 5.26
C LYS A 89 7.58 15.04 6.60
N VAL A 90 8.47 14.87 7.55
CA VAL A 90 8.45 15.54 8.86
C VAL A 90 9.70 16.40 9.01
N PRO A 91 9.75 17.37 9.93
CA PRO A 91 10.95 18.20 10.11
C PRO A 91 12.23 17.40 10.37
N ALA A 92 12.12 16.26 11.07
CA ALA A 92 13.24 15.39 11.39
C ALA A 92 13.72 14.50 10.24
N GLY A 93 12.86 14.24 9.23
CA GLY A 93 13.19 13.31 8.16
C GLY A 93 12.00 12.84 7.34
N TRP A 94 12.16 11.64 6.82
CA TRP A 94 11.16 10.95 6.01
C TRP A 94 10.74 9.66 6.70
N VAL A 95 9.44 9.43 6.78
CA VAL A 95 8.87 8.21 7.34
C VAL A 95 8.12 7.47 6.25
N VAL A 96 8.54 6.24 5.98
CA VAL A 96 7.77 5.31 5.13
C VAL A 96 6.86 4.52 6.05
N HIS A 97 5.56 4.76 5.93
CA HIS A 97 4.52 4.01 6.63
C HIS A 97 3.83 3.09 5.64
N ASP A 98 4.04 1.80 5.78
CA ASP A 98 3.54 0.80 4.84
C ASP A 98 3.35 -0.56 5.53
N ASP A 99 2.20 -0.77 6.13
CA ASP A 99 1.84 -2.02 6.83
C ASP A 99 1.78 -3.27 5.90
N VAL A 100 1.96 -3.10 4.59
CA VAL A 100 1.92 -4.19 3.61
C VAL A 100 3.32 -4.72 3.32
N VAL A 101 4.29 -3.82 3.16
CA VAL A 101 5.68 -4.15 2.81
C VAL A 101 6.58 -4.16 4.03
N LEU A 102 6.39 -3.22 4.94
CA LEU A 102 7.21 -3.06 6.13
C LEU A 102 6.51 -3.63 7.37
N SER A 103 7.26 -4.32 8.23
CA SER A 103 6.79 -4.73 9.55
C SER A 103 6.87 -3.62 10.59
N GLU A 104 7.76 -2.66 10.37
CA GLU A 104 7.97 -1.45 11.19
C GLU A 104 8.12 -0.24 10.29
N ASN A 105 7.71 0.95 10.76
CA ASN A 105 7.89 2.20 10.02
C ASN A 105 9.38 2.47 9.79
N LEU A 106 9.75 2.79 8.57
CA LEU A 106 11.10 3.19 8.24
C LEU A 106 11.26 4.70 8.41
N LEU A 107 12.06 5.12 9.37
CA LEU A 107 12.44 6.51 9.57
C LEU A 107 13.83 6.76 8.99
N VAL A 108 13.93 7.70 8.07
CA VAL A 108 15.17 8.18 7.48
C VAL A 108 15.34 9.65 7.81
N LYS A 109 16.42 10.01 8.47
CA LYS A 109 16.71 11.41 8.86
C LYS A 109 17.05 12.25 7.61
N THR A 110 16.66 13.52 7.62
CA THR A 110 16.88 14.41 6.46
C THR A 110 18.34 14.48 6.03
N TYR A 111 19.29 14.49 6.97
CA TYR A 111 20.71 14.57 6.66
C TYR A 111 21.33 13.26 6.13
N ASP A 112 20.63 12.13 6.30
CA ASP A 112 21.04 10.83 5.76
C ASP A 112 20.61 10.64 4.30
N VAL A 113 19.63 11.43 3.83
CA VAL A 113 19.19 11.38 2.43
C VAL A 113 20.20 12.12 1.55
N VAL A 114 20.86 11.39 0.67
CA VAL A 114 21.82 11.94 -0.31
C VAL A 114 21.12 12.46 -1.54
N SER A 115 20.20 11.66 -2.08
CA SER A 115 19.44 12.04 -3.27
C SER A 115 18.08 11.35 -3.31
N MET A 116 17.12 12.02 -3.96
CA MET A 116 15.83 11.46 -4.36
C MET A 116 15.64 11.73 -5.84
N GLN A 117 15.56 10.69 -6.65
CA GLN A 117 15.45 10.80 -8.10
C GLN A 117 14.58 9.69 -8.66
N LEU A 118 14.11 9.86 -9.90
CA LEU A 118 13.42 8.77 -10.58
C LEU A 118 14.38 7.60 -10.76
N ALA A 119 13.93 6.41 -10.39
CA ALA A 119 14.77 5.22 -10.49
C ALA A 119 15.07 4.89 -11.95
N LEU A 120 16.32 4.55 -12.21
CA LEU A 120 16.77 4.04 -13.50
C LEU A 120 16.47 2.55 -13.61
N GLU A 121 16.31 2.06 -14.83
CA GLU A 121 16.24 0.61 -15.08
C GLU A 121 17.54 -0.06 -14.61
N GLY A 122 17.38 -1.14 -13.82
CA GLY A 122 18.53 -1.87 -13.29
C GLY A 122 19.09 -1.31 -11.96
N SER A 123 18.38 -0.39 -11.29
CA SER A 123 18.78 0.06 -9.95
C SER A 123 18.90 -1.13 -9.00
N GLU A 124 20.01 -1.19 -8.24
CA GLU A 124 20.24 -2.18 -7.18
C GLU A 124 19.54 -1.84 -5.87
N ALA A 125 18.79 -0.74 -5.83
CA ALA A 125 18.02 -0.33 -4.66
C ALA A 125 16.93 -1.35 -4.32
N ILE A 126 16.73 -1.59 -3.02
CA ILE A 126 15.69 -2.54 -2.60
C ILE A 126 14.29 -2.03 -2.95
N ASP A 127 13.46 -2.91 -3.52
CA ASP A 127 12.10 -2.57 -3.91
C ASP A 127 11.12 -2.58 -2.72
N LEU A 128 10.90 -1.42 -2.11
CA LEU A 128 9.85 -1.22 -1.10
C LEU A 128 8.51 -0.80 -1.72
N THR A 129 8.40 -0.78 -3.06
CA THR A 129 7.13 -0.44 -3.72
C THR A 129 6.11 -1.57 -3.64
N GLY A 130 6.56 -2.81 -3.41
CA GLY A 130 5.76 -4.02 -3.47
C GLY A 130 5.35 -4.39 -4.90
N MET A 131 6.25 -4.19 -5.87
CA MET A 131 6.04 -4.44 -7.29
C MET A 131 4.89 -3.60 -7.88
N THR A 132 4.84 -2.32 -7.56
CA THR A 132 3.86 -1.42 -8.18
C THR A 132 4.23 -1.10 -9.63
N ARG A 133 3.21 -0.78 -10.45
CA ARG A 133 3.45 -0.30 -11.81
C ARG A 133 3.82 1.18 -11.83
N GLY A 134 4.71 1.57 -12.74
CA GLY A 134 5.15 2.93 -12.97
C GLY A 134 6.57 3.18 -12.46
N VAL A 135 7.10 4.35 -12.74
CA VAL A 135 8.46 4.73 -12.36
C VAL A 135 8.50 5.02 -10.86
N PRO A 136 9.29 4.28 -10.07
CA PRO A 136 9.51 4.58 -8.66
C PRO A 136 10.50 5.73 -8.48
N ILE A 137 10.58 6.22 -7.25
CA ILE A 137 11.63 7.14 -6.81
C ILE A 137 12.65 6.33 -6.02
N GLU A 138 13.90 6.47 -6.40
CA GLU A 138 15.03 5.94 -5.67
C GLU A 138 15.48 6.96 -4.62
N VAL A 139 15.57 6.49 -3.38
CA VAL A 139 16.07 7.24 -2.24
C VAL A 139 17.42 6.67 -1.88
N GLN A 140 18.48 7.44 -2.07
CA GLN A 140 19.85 7.07 -1.70
C GLN A 140 20.20 7.64 -0.34
N LEU A 141 20.82 6.82 0.48
CA LEU A 141 21.20 7.13 1.84
C LEU A 141 22.72 7.26 1.97
N ARG A 142 23.15 8.11 2.90
CA ARG A 142 24.55 8.26 3.28
C ARG A 142 25.07 7.05 4.03
N GLU A 143 24.29 6.60 5.01
CA GLU A 143 24.56 5.45 5.85
C GLU A 143 23.53 4.35 5.59
N MET A 144 23.93 3.10 5.83
CA MET A 144 23.00 1.98 5.75
C MET A 144 21.96 2.08 6.88
N THR A 145 20.72 1.79 6.55
CA THR A 145 19.63 1.75 7.51
C THR A 145 18.98 0.37 7.53
N ASP A 146 18.45 0.00 8.68
CA ASP A 146 17.77 -1.27 8.87
C ASP A 146 16.35 -1.17 8.36
N VAL A 147 15.97 -2.09 7.49
CA VAL A 147 14.62 -2.24 6.98
C VAL A 147 14.10 -3.61 7.37
N ARG A 148 12.95 -3.63 8.03
CA ARG A 148 12.24 -4.87 8.37
C ARG A 148 11.04 -5.04 7.48
N LEU A 149 11.07 -6.13 6.70
CA LEU A 149 10.00 -6.49 5.78
C LEU A 149 8.94 -7.35 6.47
N THR A 150 7.71 -7.26 5.99
CA THR A 150 6.70 -8.26 6.35
C THR A 150 7.07 -9.62 5.76
N PRO A 151 6.67 -10.76 6.37
CA PRO A 151 6.96 -12.10 5.82
C PRO A 151 6.45 -12.27 4.38
N LEU A 152 5.34 -11.61 4.03
CA LEU A 152 4.81 -11.63 2.67
C LEU A 152 5.72 -10.88 1.70
N ALA A 153 6.19 -9.69 2.08
CA ALA A 153 7.09 -8.89 1.25
C ALA A 153 8.45 -9.58 1.08
N ALA A 154 9.04 -10.12 2.14
CA ALA A 154 10.29 -10.86 2.08
C ALA A 154 10.20 -12.08 1.13
N LYS A 155 9.08 -12.83 1.20
CA LYS A 155 8.82 -13.94 0.27
C LYS A 155 8.67 -13.49 -1.18
N LEU A 156 7.96 -12.40 -1.43
CA LEU A 156 7.77 -11.85 -2.79
C LEU A 156 9.08 -11.32 -3.37
N LEU A 157 9.90 -10.66 -2.56
CA LEU A 157 11.21 -10.12 -2.96
C LEU A 157 12.32 -11.18 -2.92
N LYS A 158 12.00 -12.41 -2.48
CA LYS A 158 12.95 -13.53 -2.34
C LYS A 158 14.17 -13.15 -1.50
N THR A 159 13.95 -12.45 -0.39
CA THR A 159 14.98 -11.95 0.50
C THR A 159 14.68 -12.28 1.96
N VAL A 160 15.55 -11.86 2.86
CA VAL A 160 15.37 -12.03 4.30
C VAL A 160 14.51 -10.91 4.90
N ASP A 161 13.97 -11.15 6.10
CA ASP A 161 13.03 -10.21 6.75
C ASP A 161 13.71 -8.92 7.22
N ALA A 162 15.01 -8.95 7.50
CA ALA A 162 15.78 -7.80 7.94
C ALA A 162 16.95 -7.54 6.99
N LEU A 163 17.04 -6.31 6.49
CA LEU A 163 18.02 -5.89 5.50
C LEU A 163 18.70 -4.60 5.93
N HIS A 164 20.03 -4.51 5.68
CA HIS A 164 20.76 -3.25 5.73
C HIS A 164 20.81 -2.67 4.33
N VAL A 165 20.18 -1.53 4.12
CA VAL A 165 20.03 -0.94 2.79
C VAL A 165 20.64 0.45 2.73
N LYS A 166 21.32 0.75 1.61
CA LYS A 166 21.87 2.07 1.30
C LYS A 166 21.00 2.83 0.31
N ALA A 167 20.11 2.13 -0.38
CA ALA A 167 19.15 2.73 -1.28
C ALA A 167 17.85 1.90 -1.30
N PHE A 168 16.72 2.56 -1.45
CA PHE A 168 15.43 1.90 -1.57
C PHE A 168 14.51 2.63 -2.53
N LEU A 169 13.55 1.89 -3.10
CA LEU A 169 12.56 2.40 -4.04
C LEU A 169 11.24 2.64 -3.33
N VAL A 170 10.63 3.80 -3.57
CA VAL A 170 9.25 4.11 -3.17
C VAL A 170 8.44 4.56 -4.38
N ALA A 171 7.16 4.27 -4.41
CA ALA A 171 6.29 4.62 -5.52
C ALA A 171 5.14 5.53 -5.07
N PRO A 172 5.36 6.85 -4.93
CA PRO A 172 4.27 7.78 -4.67
C PRO A 172 3.32 7.86 -5.87
N THR A 173 2.04 8.13 -5.60
CA THR A 173 1.03 8.30 -6.66
C THR A 173 1.35 9.50 -7.55
N ARG A 174 1.99 10.53 -6.99
CA ARG A 174 2.43 11.76 -7.66
C ARG A 174 3.93 11.99 -7.44
N PRO A 175 4.80 11.39 -8.26
CA PRO A 175 6.25 11.53 -8.08
C PRO A 175 6.75 12.97 -8.24
N THR A 176 6.12 13.76 -9.13
CA THR A 176 6.50 15.16 -9.35
C THR A 176 6.28 16.05 -8.13
N SER A 177 5.24 15.80 -7.33
CA SER A 177 4.98 16.58 -6.11
C SER A 177 5.98 16.27 -4.98
N LEU A 178 6.67 15.13 -5.06
CA LEU A 178 7.72 14.76 -4.12
C LEU A 178 9.07 15.39 -4.52
N LEU A 179 9.36 15.40 -5.83
CA LEU A 179 10.64 15.93 -6.36
C LEU A 179 10.67 17.46 -6.43
N ASN A 180 9.49 18.09 -6.58
CA ASN A 180 9.33 19.56 -6.58
C ASN A 180 8.32 19.95 -5.48
N PRO A 181 8.72 19.92 -4.20
CA PRO A 181 7.85 20.14 -3.06
C PRO A 181 7.38 21.58 -2.89
#